data_8f2491b2796381bcbd18e4b2fbbfebba
#
_entry.id   8f2491b2796381bcbd18e4b2fbbfebba
#
_cell.length_a   1.000
_cell.length_b   1.000
_cell.length_c   1.000
_cell.angle_alpha   90.00
_cell.angle_beta   90.00
_cell.angle_gamma   90.00
#
_symmetry.space_group_name_H-M   'P 1'
#
loop_
_entity.id
_entity.type
_entity.pdbx_description
1 polymer ?
#
loop_
_entity_poly.entity_id
_entity_poly.type
_entity_poly.pdbx_seq_one_letter_code
_entity_poly.pdbx_strand_id
1 'polypeptide(L)'
;MSEQIFEKIKELLSAQNANFRTVSHESVKTSAEVAVARGTQLGQGAKALVCAIKGGGAKRYVLAVLPADYKADLQLIVQALGGSRASLASPDEVARLTDCVPGSVPPFSFCEELELIADPSLFTRYSELAFNAGLLDRSIILNAKDYERIAQPRSVKFAARQ
;
A
#
# COMPACT_ATOMS: atom_id res chain seq x y z
N MET A 1 -10.21 15.46 3.22
CA MET A 1 -10.08 14.05 3.62
C MET A 1 -8.81 13.46 3.05
N SER A 2 -8.80 13.09 1.77
CA SER A 2 -7.61 12.49 1.17
C SER A 2 -6.42 13.44 1.11
N GLU A 3 -6.64 14.75 0.99
CA GLU A 3 -5.57 15.73 1.06
C GLU A 3 -4.90 15.74 2.43
N GLN A 4 -5.68 15.49 3.48
CA GLN A 4 -5.13 15.39 4.84
C GLN A 4 -4.18 14.21 4.96
N ILE A 5 -4.51 13.09 4.31
CA ILE A 5 -3.63 11.91 4.29
C ILE A 5 -2.33 12.23 3.54
N PHE A 6 -2.44 12.90 2.39
CA PHE A 6 -1.29 13.31 1.60
C PHE A 6 -0.34 14.20 2.43
N GLU A 7 -0.89 15.21 3.09
CA GLU A 7 -0.11 16.09 3.94
C GLU A 7 0.52 15.35 5.12
N LYS A 8 -0.24 14.45 5.74
CA LYS A 8 0.24 13.64 6.86
C LYS A 8 1.45 12.78 6.46
N ILE A 9 1.40 12.18 5.27
CA ILE A 9 2.52 11.39 4.77
C ILE A 9 3.74 12.27 4.53
N LYS A 10 3.56 13.42 3.88
CA LYS A 10 4.68 14.33 3.64
C LYS A 10 5.33 14.79 4.94
N GLU A 11 4.53 15.12 5.94
CA GLU A 11 5.06 15.52 7.25
C GLU A 11 5.84 14.36 7.90
N LEU A 12 5.30 13.15 7.85
CA LEU A 12 5.97 11.98 8.39
C LEU A 12 7.31 11.74 7.71
N LEU A 13 7.34 11.77 6.39
CA LEU A 13 8.56 11.51 5.63
C LEU A 13 9.60 12.61 5.85
N SER A 14 9.17 13.87 5.91
CA SER A 14 10.08 14.98 6.18
C SER A 14 10.66 14.91 7.59
N ALA A 15 9.82 14.58 8.59
CA ALA A 15 10.26 14.44 9.96
C ALA A 15 11.27 13.31 10.15
N GLN A 16 11.20 12.27 9.30
CA GLN A 16 12.10 11.12 9.36
C GLN A 16 13.28 11.23 8.38
N ASN A 17 13.47 12.39 7.77
CA ASN A 17 14.56 12.64 6.83
C ASN A 17 14.59 11.67 5.66
N ALA A 18 13.42 11.31 5.15
CA ALA A 18 13.30 10.38 4.04
C ALA A 18 13.68 11.04 2.71
N ASN A 19 14.23 10.26 1.79
CA ASN A 19 14.51 10.71 0.43
C ASN A 19 13.27 10.42 -0.42
N PHE A 20 12.52 11.47 -0.72
CA PHE A 20 11.26 11.32 -1.49
C PHE A 20 10.98 12.56 -2.34
N ARG A 21 10.11 12.37 -3.32
CA ARG A 21 9.58 13.47 -4.13
C ARG A 21 8.10 13.22 -4.42
N THR A 22 7.36 14.30 -4.64
CA THR A 22 5.93 14.23 -4.98
C THR A 22 5.74 14.44 -6.47
N VAL A 23 4.73 13.79 -7.03
CA VAL A 23 4.39 13.92 -8.45
C VAL A 23 2.89 14.15 -8.57
N SER A 24 2.52 15.20 -9.31
CA SER A 24 1.13 15.45 -9.68
C SER A 24 0.90 14.90 -11.08
N HIS A 25 -0.22 14.22 -11.29
CA HIS A 25 -0.55 13.62 -12.58
C HIS A 25 -2.06 13.50 -12.72
N GLU A 26 -2.51 13.09 -13.89
CA GLU A 26 -3.92 12.83 -14.09
C GLU A 26 -4.37 11.61 -13.30
N SER A 27 -5.64 11.63 -12.90
CA SER A 27 -6.28 10.49 -12.27
C SER A 27 -6.47 9.40 -13.33
N VAL A 28 -5.80 8.26 -13.17
CA VAL A 28 -5.87 7.15 -14.12
C VAL A 28 -6.28 5.87 -13.40
N LYS A 29 -6.78 4.88 -14.13
CA LYS A 29 -7.46 3.73 -13.54
C LYS A 29 -6.56 2.53 -13.25
N THR A 30 -5.51 2.31 -14.03
CA THR A 30 -4.71 1.11 -13.92
C THR A 30 -3.31 1.41 -13.38
N SER A 31 -2.68 0.39 -12.78
CA SER A 31 -1.31 0.49 -12.32
C SER A 31 -0.35 0.82 -13.45
N ALA A 32 -0.59 0.26 -14.63
CA ALA A 32 0.25 0.54 -15.81
C ALA A 32 0.14 1.99 -16.25
N GLU A 33 -1.08 2.53 -16.27
CA GLU A 33 -1.30 3.93 -16.64
C GLU A 33 -0.65 4.89 -15.63
N VAL A 34 -0.77 4.59 -14.34
CA VAL A 34 -0.19 5.47 -13.33
C VAL A 34 1.34 5.40 -13.34
N ALA A 35 1.93 4.26 -13.66
CA ALA A 35 3.38 4.15 -13.81
C ALA A 35 3.88 5.07 -14.93
N VAL A 36 3.18 5.09 -16.07
CA VAL A 36 3.51 5.99 -17.17
C VAL A 36 3.40 7.45 -16.72
N ALA A 37 2.30 7.79 -16.05
CA ALA A 37 2.08 9.17 -15.58
C ALA A 37 3.14 9.63 -14.58
N ARG A 38 3.67 8.71 -13.76
CA ARG A 38 4.76 9.01 -12.81
C ARG A 38 6.14 9.02 -13.46
N GLY A 39 6.31 8.40 -14.61
CA GLY A 39 7.61 8.19 -15.22
C GLY A 39 8.40 7.08 -14.52
N THR A 40 7.72 6.07 -13.99
CA THR A 40 8.34 4.95 -13.27
C THR A 40 8.03 3.62 -13.94
N GLN A 41 8.74 2.56 -13.53
CA GLN A 41 8.45 1.20 -13.97
C GLN A 41 7.22 0.69 -13.24
N LEU A 42 6.45 -0.20 -13.86
CA LEU A 42 5.28 -0.79 -13.23
C LEU A 42 5.63 -1.47 -11.92
N GLY A 43 6.71 -2.22 -11.87
CA GLY A 43 7.13 -2.96 -10.69
C GLY A 43 7.60 -2.10 -9.53
N GLN A 44 7.88 -0.81 -9.77
CA GLN A 44 8.18 0.13 -8.70
C GLN A 44 6.95 0.54 -7.92
N GLY A 45 5.77 0.32 -8.48
CA GLY A 45 4.52 0.64 -7.78
C GLY A 45 4.35 -0.22 -6.54
N ALA A 46 4.11 0.43 -5.42
CA ALA A 46 3.76 -0.23 -4.17
C ALA A 46 2.24 -0.10 -4.00
N LYS A 47 1.51 -1.10 -4.46
CA LYS A 47 0.06 -1.06 -4.32
C LYS A 47 -0.34 -1.58 -2.95
N ALA A 48 -1.32 -0.92 -2.35
CA ALA A 48 -1.79 -1.20 -1.01
C ALA A 48 -3.25 -1.65 -1.06
N LEU A 49 -3.52 -2.86 -0.62
CA LEU A 49 -4.84 -3.46 -0.63
C LEU A 49 -5.33 -3.65 0.79
N VAL A 50 -6.52 -3.14 1.09
CA VAL A 50 -7.15 -3.41 2.38
C VAL A 50 -7.88 -4.74 2.29
N CYS A 51 -7.52 -5.68 3.15
CA CYS A 51 -8.08 -7.02 3.16
C CYS A 51 -8.77 -7.28 4.49
N ALA A 52 -9.88 -8.00 4.44
CA ALA A 52 -10.60 -8.47 5.61
C ALA A 52 -10.31 -9.96 5.81
N ILE A 53 -9.93 -10.34 7.02
CA ILE A 53 -9.68 -11.74 7.38
C ILE A 53 -10.80 -12.19 8.32
N LYS A 54 -11.48 -13.26 7.96
CA LYS A 54 -12.57 -13.83 8.75
C LYS A 54 -12.15 -15.20 9.30
N GLY A 55 -12.77 -15.59 10.41
CA GLY A 55 -12.49 -16.85 11.09
C GLY A 55 -11.70 -16.61 12.36
N GLY A 56 -11.81 -17.54 13.30
CA GLY A 56 -11.15 -17.40 14.61
C GLY A 56 -11.83 -16.43 15.55
N GLY A 57 -13.10 -16.13 15.32
CA GLY A 57 -13.94 -15.33 16.22
C GLY A 57 -14.15 -13.88 15.78
N ALA A 58 -13.09 -13.15 15.46
CA ALA A 58 -13.21 -11.74 15.10
C ALA A 58 -12.75 -11.48 13.68
N LYS A 59 -13.40 -10.50 13.03
CA LYS A 59 -12.97 -10.00 11.74
C LYS A 59 -11.77 -9.07 11.96
N ARG A 60 -10.70 -9.31 11.21
CA ARG A 60 -9.48 -8.50 11.27
C ARG A 60 -9.21 -7.87 9.93
N TYR A 61 -8.45 -6.78 9.93
CA TYR A 61 -8.09 -6.08 8.71
C TYR A 61 -6.59 -5.94 8.58
N VAL A 62 -6.09 -6.10 7.35
CA VAL A 62 -4.68 -5.88 7.05
C VAL A 62 -4.55 -4.98 5.82
N LEU A 63 -3.52 -4.17 5.83
CA LEU A 63 -3.10 -3.39 4.67
C LEU A 63 -1.95 -4.15 4.03
N ALA A 64 -2.21 -4.78 2.90
CA ALA A 64 -1.26 -5.65 2.21
C ALA A 64 -0.58 -4.89 1.08
N VAL A 65 0.73 -4.72 1.19
CA VAL A 65 1.52 -3.95 0.22
C VAL A 65 2.39 -4.89 -0.62
N LEU A 66 2.30 -4.75 -1.94
CA LEU A 66 3.03 -5.61 -2.88
C LEU A 66 3.37 -4.83 -4.14
N PRO A 67 4.35 -5.33 -4.94
CA PRO A 67 4.66 -4.69 -6.22
C PRO A 67 3.45 -4.71 -7.16
N ALA A 68 3.27 -3.63 -7.91
CA ALA A 68 2.10 -3.45 -8.77
C ALA A 68 2.03 -4.43 -9.94
N ASP A 69 3.15 -5.07 -10.30
CA ASP A 69 3.19 -6.11 -11.33
C ASP A 69 2.99 -7.53 -10.76
N TYR A 70 2.68 -7.62 -9.47
CA TYR A 70 2.38 -8.89 -8.80
C TYR A 70 0.90 -8.92 -8.41
N LYS A 71 0.42 -10.12 -8.13
CA LYS A 71 -0.95 -10.36 -7.68
C LYS A 71 -0.92 -10.87 -6.24
N ALA A 72 -1.84 -10.39 -5.41
CA ALA A 72 -1.95 -10.86 -4.04
C ALA A 72 -2.66 -12.22 -4.00
N ASP A 73 -2.05 -13.18 -3.30
CA ASP A 73 -2.67 -14.47 -2.99
C ASP A 73 -3.24 -14.37 -1.57
N LEU A 74 -4.55 -14.20 -1.47
CA LEU A 74 -5.21 -13.99 -0.19
C LEU A 74 -5.13 -15.21 0.71
N GLN A 75 -5.02 -16.41 0.13
CA GLN A 75 -4.88 -17.65 0.91
C GLN A 75 -3.54 -17.67 1.66
N LEU A 76 -2.48 -17.16 1.04
CA LEU A 76 -1.19 -17.06 1.72
C LEU A 76 -1.24 -16.08 2.89
N ILE A 77 -2.06 -15.04 2.81
CA ILE A 77 -2.26 -14.12 3.92
C ILE A 77 -2.93 -14.85 5.09
N VAL A 78 -3.97 -15.64 4.79
CA VAL A 78 -4.66 -16.44 5.80
C VAL A 78 -3.69 -17.43 6.47
N GLN A 79 -2.87 -18.11 5.68
CA GLN A 79 -1.89 -19.06 6.20
C GLN A 79 -0.88 -18.41 7.14
N ALA A 80 -0.47 -17.18 6.82
CA ALA A 80 0.53 -16.47 7.64
C ALA A 80 -0.07 -15.85 8.89
N LEU A 81 -1.29 -15.34 8.81
CA LEU A 81 -1.89 -14.56 9.89
C LEU A 81 -2.98 -15.30 10.66
N GLY A 82 -3.41 -16.45 10.17
CA GLY A 82 -4.51 -17.20 10.76
C GLY A 82 -5.86 -16.75 10.19
N GLY A 83 -6.90 -17.49 10.54
CA GLY A 83 -8.24 -17.25 10.03
C GLY A 83 -8.67 -18.32 9.04
N SER A 84 -9.87 -18.19 8.51
CA SER A 84 -10.45 -19.16 7.57
C SER A 84 -10.39 -18.67 6.13
N ARG A 85 -10.63 -17.39 5.91
CA ARG A 85 -10.62 -16.80 4.56
C ARG A 85 -10.30 -15.32 4.62
N ALA A 86 -9.81 -14.79 3.51
CA ALA A 86 -9.56 -13.37 3.34
C ALA A 86 -10.21 -12.89 2.05
N SER A 87 -10.64 -11.65 2.04
CA SER A 87 -11.22 -10.99 0.86
C SER A 87 -10.80 -9.54 0.84
N LEU A 88 -10.91 -8.89 -0.32
CA LEU A 88 -10.72 -7.45 -0.37
C LEU A 88 -11.84 -6.77 0.42
N ALA A 89 -11.48 -5.75 1.20
CA ALA A 89 -12.47 -5.00 1.95
C ALA A 89 -13.38 -4.20 1.02
N SER A 90 -14.60 -3.91 1.47
CA SER A 90 -15.53 -3.09 0.69
C SER A 90 -15.05 -1.64 0.62
N PRO A 91 -15.53 -0.85 -0.35
CA PRO A 91 -15.18 0.58 -0.39
C PRO A 91 -15.51 1.32 0.90
N ASP A 92 -16.61 0.96 1.57
CA ASP A 92 -16.99 1.57 2.85
C ASP A 92 -15.98 1.23 3.95
N GLU A 93 -15.52 -0.01 4.00
CA GLU A 93 -14.49 -0.43 4.95
C GLU A 93 -13.16 0.26 4.67
N VAL A 94 -12.80 0.38 3.39
CA VAL A 94 -11.57 1.09 3.00
C VAL A 94 -11.63 2.54 3.48
N ALA A 95 -12.75 3.23 3.23
CA ALA A 95 -12.92 4.62 3.65
C ALA A 95 -12.86 4.76 5.17
N ARG A 96 -13.50 3.85 5.90
CA ARG A 96 -13.49 3.87 7.36
C ARG A 96 -12.08 3.70 7.94
N LEU A 97 -11.31 2.78 7.36
CA LEU A 97 -10.00 2.42 7.89
C LEU A 97 -8.87 3.34 7.42
N THR A 98 -9.01 3.97 6.25
CA THR A 98 -7.91 4.70 5.62
C THR A 98 -8.23 6.16 5.28
N ASP A 99 -9.49 6.54 5.30
CA ASP A 99 -9.96 7.86 4.83
C ASP A 99 -9.65 8.09 3.35
N CYS A 100 -9.56 7.00 2.58
CA CYS A 100 -9.23 7.01 1.16
C CYS A 100 -10.24 6.20 0.36
N VAL A 101 -10.26 6.41 -0.96
CA VAL A 101 -11.01 5.52 -1.86
C VAL A 101 -10.09 4.38 -2.32
N PRO A 102 -10.64 3.23 -2.73
CA PRO A 102 -9.81 2.16 -3.28
C PRO A 102 -8.93 2.68 -4.43
N GLY A 103 -7.69 2.24 -4.47
CA GLY A 103 -6.71 2.68 -5.46
C GLY A 103 -5.90 3.90 -5.05
N SER A 104 -6.38 4.69 -4.09
CA SER A 104 -5.63 5.85 -3.60
C SER A 104 -4.95 5.59 -2.25
N VAL A 105 -5.14 4.42 -1.67
CA VAL A 105 -4.62 4.07 -0.34
C VAL A 105 -3.09 4.02 -0.38
N PRO A 106 -2.41 4.80 0.47
CA PRO A 106 -0.94 4.75 0.54
C PRO A 106 -0.49 3.52 1.32
N PRO A 107 0.78 3.12 1.19
CA PRO A 107 1.30 1.95 1.89
C PRO A 107 1.71 2.25 3.34
N PHE A 108 0.92 3.03 4.04
CA PHE A 108 1.11 3.38 5.45
C PHE A 108 -0.21 3.21 6.19
N SER A 109 -0.16 2.57 7.35
CA SER A 109 -1.35 2.43 8.18
C SER A 109 -1.34 3.48 9.29
N PHE A 110 -2.43 4.24 9.39
CA PHE A 110 -2.63 5.23 10.44
C PHE A 110 -3.77 4.81 11.38
N CYS A 111 -4.14 3.54 11.36
CA CYS A 111 -5.25 3.00 12.13
C CYS A 111 -4.78 1.72 12.85
N GLU A 112 -4.95 1.65 14.17
CA GLU A 112 -4.52 0.48 14.94
C GLU A 112 -5.21 -0.80 14.51
N GLU A 113 -6.43 -0.70 14.04
CA GLU A 113 -7.23 -1.82 13.58
C GLU A 113 -6.68 -2.42 12.28
N LEU A 114 -5.83 -1.69 11.57
CA LEU A 114 -5.31 -2.04 10.24
C LEU A 114 -3.83 -2.39 10.35
N GLU A 115 -3.52 -3.68 10.40
CA GLU A 115 -2.14 -4.15 10.46
C GLU A 115 -1.47 -4.01 9.09
N LEU A 116 -0.23 -3.51 9.06
CA LEU A 116 0.54 -3.32 7.83
C LEU A 116 1.42 -4.54 7.56
N ILE A 117 1.21 -5.17 6.40
CA ILE A 117 2.08 -6.26 5.94
C ILE A 117 2.62 -5.91 4.55
N ALA A 118 3.81 -6.41 4.23
CA ALA A 118 4.43 -6.19 2.93
C ALA A 118 5.11 -7.46 2.45
N ASP A 119 4.98 -7.74 1.16
CA ASP A 119 5.70 -8.85 0.54
C ASP A 119 7.18 -8.46 0.40
N PRO A 120 8.12 -9.34 0.77
CA PRO A 120 9.54 -9.00 0.69
C PRO A 120 10.05 -8.68 -0.71
N SER A 121 9.37 -9.12 -1.78
CA SER A 121 9.74 -8.75 -3.15
C SER A 121 9.69 -7.25 -3.39
N LEU A 122 8.97 -6.51 -2.56
CA LEU A 122 8.88 -5.06 -2.65
C LEU A 122 10.25 -4.40 -2.46
N PHE A 123 11.15 -5.03 -1.70
CA PHE A 123 12.42 -4.44 -1.29
C PHE A 123 13.64 -4.96 -2.06
N THR A 124 13.46 -5.87 -3.02
CA THR A 124 14.58 -6.57 -3.66
C THR A 124 14.82 -6.17 -5.10
N ARG A 125 13.98 -5.33 -5.69
CA ARG A 125 13.99 -5.09 -7.13
C ARG A 125 14.36 -3.66 -7.53
N TYR A 126 13.92 -2.67 -6.75
CA TYR A 126 14.12 -1.26 -7.08
C TYR A 126 14.57 -0.49 -5.85
N SER A 127 15.35 0.56 -6.09
CA SER A 127 15.79 1.44 -5.00
C SER A 127 14.71 2.44 -4.60
N GLU A 128 13.72 2.67 -5.45
CA GLU A 128 12.62 3.58 -5.18
C GLU A 128 11.28 2.89 -5.41
N LEU A 129 10.32 3.22 -4.56
CA LEU A 129 8.92 2.78 -4.68
C LEU A 129 8.05 3.99 -5.01
N ALA A 130 6.98 3.75 -5.76
CA ALA A 130 6.04 4.80 -6.13
C ALA A 130 4.64 4.39 -5.71
N PHE A 131 3.86 5.32 -5.17
CA PHE A 131 2.50 4.99 -4.72
C PHE A 131 1.59 6.20 -4.78
N ASN A 132 0.28 5.94 -4.89
CA ASN A 132 -0.72 6.97 -4.72
C ASN A 132 -0.75 7.37 -3.24
N ALA A 133 -0.76 8.65 -2.99
CA ALA A 133 -0.55 9.18 -1.65
C ALA A 133 -1.84 9.74 -1.03
N GLY A 134 -2.88 8.93 -1.05
CA GLY A 134 -4.20 9.30 -0.53
C GLY A 134 -5.09 9.98 -1.56
N LEU A 135 -4.55 10.25 -2.74
CA LEU A 135 -5.26 10.90 -3.85
C LEU A 135 -4.93 10.15 -5.14
N LEU A 136 -5.86 10.15 -6.08
CA LEU A 136 -5.66 9.46 -7.36
C LEU A 136 -4.79 10.26 -8.33
N ASP A 137 -4.57 11.54 -8.06
CA ASP A 137 -3.80 12.45 -8.92
C ASP A 137 -2.49 12.94 -8.26
N ARG A 138 -2.12 12.37 -7.14
CA ARG A 138 -0.87 12.69 -6.43
C ARG A 138 -0.16 11.41 -6.02
N SER A 139 1.10 11.34 -6.37
CA SER A 139 1.95 10.20 -6.00
C SER A 139 3.17 10.67 -5.24
N ILE A 140 3.76 9.74 -4.50
CA ILE A 140 5.05 9.94 -3.85
C ILE A 140 5.97 8.86 -4.39
N ILE A 141 7.22 9.26 -4.70
CA ILE A 141 8.29 8.33 -5.03
C ILE A 141 9.27 8.39 -3.88
N LEU A 142 9.51 7.25 -3.24
CA LEU A 142 10.19 7.17 -1.96
C LEU A 142 11.28 6.11 -2.01
N ASN A 143 12.44 6.42 -1.45
CA ASN A 143 13.51 5.44 -1.30
C ASN A 143 12.97 4.19 -0.57
N ALA A 144 13.22 3.01 -1.12
CA ALA A 144 12.65 1.76 -0.61
C ALA A 144 13.12 1.44 0.80
N LYS A 145 14.40 1.71 1.11
CA LYS A 145 14.94 1.48 2.45
C LYS A 145 14.33 2.44 3.46
N ASP A 146 14.10 3.68 3.06
CA ASP A 146 13.43 4.65 3.92
C ASP A 146 11.99 4.22 4.20
N TYR A 147 11.29 3.71 3.19
CA TYR A 147 9.94 3.18 3.40
C TYR A 147 9.96 2.07 4.45
N GLU A 148 10.84 1.10 4.30
CA GLU A 148 10.93 -0.02 5.23
C GLU A 148 11.26 0.44 6.65
N ARG A 149 12.19 1.38 6.78
CA ARG A 149 12.60 1.94 8.07
C ARG A 149 11.47 2.69 8.76
N ILE A 150 10.71 3.47 8.00
CA ILE A 150 9.66 4.34 8.56
C ILE A 150 8.37 3.58 8.81
N ALA A 151 7.92 2.80 7.85
CA ALA A 151 6.64 2.10 7.93
C ALA A 151 6.72 0.83 8.78
N GLN A 152 7.87 0.18 8.81
CA GLN A 152 8.12 -1.05 9.57
C GLN A 152 7.03 -2.11 9.33
N PRO A 153 6.75 -2.48 8.08
CA PRO A 153 5.71 -3.47 7.80
C PRO A 153 6.15 -4.85 8.26
N ARG A 154 5.18 -5.67 8.66
CA ARG A 154 5.45 -7.08 8.92
C ARG A 154 5.69 -7.77 7.58
N SER A 155 6.77 -8.54 7.47
CA SER A 155 7.10 -9.25 6.24
C SER A 155 6.26 -10.51 6.10
N VAL A 156 5.50 -10.61 5.03
CA VAL A 156 4.66 -11.77 4.73
C VAL A 156 4.75 -12.05 3.22
N LYS A 157 5.06 -13.29 2.86
CA LYS A 157 5.07 -13.70 1.47
C LYS A 157 3.66 -14.02 1.00
N PHE A 158 3.08 -13.17 0.18
CA PHE A 158 1.74 -13.38 -0.36
C PHE A 158 1.60 -12.95 -1.82
N ALA A 159 2.64 -12.39 -2.42
CA ALA A 159 2.61 -11.91 -3.79
C ALA A 159 3.06 -13.00 -4.76
N ALA A 160 2.37 -13.10 -5.89
CA ALA A 160 2.73 -14.01 -6.96
C ALA A 160 2.80 -13.24 -8.27
N ARG A 161 3.67 -13.67 -9.18
CA ARG A 161 3.78 -13.04 -10.50
C ARG A 161 2.48 -13.19 -11.27
N GLN A 162 2.11 -12.14 -11.95
CA GLN A 162 0.97 -12.18 -12.86
C GLN A 162 1.32 -12.91 -14.14
#